data_1175c19eec1b344b9c8ff2517c3da07a
#
_entry.id   1175c19eec1b344b9c8ff2517c3da07a
#
_cell.length_a   1.000
_cell.length_b   1.000
_cell.length_c   1.000
_cell.angle_alpha   90.00
_cell.angle_beta   90.00
_cell.angle_gamma   90.00
#
_symmetry.space_group_name_H-M   'P 1'
#
loop_
_entity.id
_entity.type
_entity.pdbx_description
1 polymer ?
#
loop_
_entity_poly.entity_id
_entity_poly.type
_entity_poly.pdbx_seq_one_letter_code
_entity_poly.pdbx_strand_id
1 'polypeptide(L)'
;MTDLKVILRSDVAGLGKRGDIVEVSKGYVRNFLEPRGLAFAATDGAIAQAGAMRRSRDLKDAKDRESAEAIAKVLVPKTIQVPAKAGPTGRLFGSITEAEIAAAVLVQANIQIDRKDIHLDEHIKEVGTHTATARLHADVQFPITLEVVTA
;
A
#
# COMPACT_ATOMS: atom_id res chain seq x y z
N MET A 1 21.83 31.40 12.21
CA MET A 1 21.97 30.06 11.62
C MET A 1 21.46 30.09 10.20
N THR A 2 22.24 29.60 9.30
CA THR A 2 21.89 29.63 7.87
C THR A 2 21.24 28.29 7.50
N ASP A 3 19.97 28.36 7.22
CA ASP A 3 19.25 27.20 6.68
C ASP A 3 19.53 27.09 5.19
N LEU A 4 19.59 25.87 4.70
CA LEU A 4 19.79 25.57 3.28
C LEU A 4 18.55 24.92 2.68
N LYS A 5 18.22 25.32 1.48
CA LYS A 5 17.20 24.62 0.69
C LYS A 5 17.85 23.44 -0.01
N VAL A 6 17.26 22.28 0.18
CA VAL A 6 17.70 21.03 -0.43
C VAL A 6 16.53 20.30 -1.05
N ILE A 7 16.81 19.47 -2.03
CA ILE A 7 15.82 18.65 -2.71
C ILE A 7 16.04 17.21 -2.30
N LEU A 8 14.99 16.55 -1.83
CA LEU A 8 15.06 15.17 -1.38
C LEU A 8 15.16 14.22 -2.57
N ARG A 9 16.12 13.31 -2.51
CA ARG A 9 16.30 12.24 -3.50
C ARG A 9 15.53 10.99 -3.14
N SER A 10 15.14 10.88 -1.88
CA SER A 10 14.38 9.76 -1.32
C SER A 10 13.42 10.27 -0.27
N ASP A 11 12.43 9.47 0.06
CA ASP A 11 11.52 9.80 1.15
C ASP A 11 12.28 9.80 2.48
N VAL A 12 12.13 10.87 3.25
CA VAL A 12 12.75 11.03 4.56
C VAL A 12 11.68 11.28 5.60
N ALA A 13 11.59 10.40 6.58
CA ALA A 13 10.61 10.53 7.65
C ALA A 13 10.82 11.85 8.42
N GLY A 14 9.75 12.60 8.62
CA GLY A 14 9.77 13.89 9.31
C GLY A 14 10.20 15.08 8.45
N LEU A 15 10.65 14.88 7.22
CA LEU A 15 11.04 15.95 6.30
C LEU A 15 10.11 16.06 5.08
N GLY A 16 9.95 14.98 4.36
CA GLY A 16 9.14 14.99 3.14
C GLY A 16 9.44 13.80 2.25
N LYS A 17 8.92 13.86 1.03
CA LYS A 17 9.03 12.81 0.03
C LYS A 17 10.03 13.19 -1.06
N ARG A 18 10.42 12.22 -1.86
CA ARG A 18 11.28 12.41 -3.03
C ARG A 18 10.77 13.53 -3.93
N GLY A 19 11.63 14.47 -4.25
CA GLY A 19 11.32 15.63 -5.07
C GLY A 19 10.82 16.84 -4.29
N ASP A 20 10.63 16.73 -2.97
CA ASP A 20 10.24 17.85 -2.14
C ASP A 20 11.44 18.77 -1.87
N ILE A 21 11.17 20.09 -1.89
CA ILE A 21 12.15 21.09 -1.51
C ILE A 21 11.92 21.42 -0.05
N VAL A 22 12.95 21.20 0.77
CA VAL A 22 12.88 21.45 2.21
C VAL A 22 14.00 22.38 2.63
N GLU A 23 13.74 23.18 3.65
CA GLU A 23 14.70 24.07 4.25
C GLU A 23 15.16 23.46 5.57
N VAL A 24 16.45 23.15 5.66
CA VAL A 24 17.04 22.47 6.81
C VAL A 24 18.35 23.15 7.20
N SER A 25 18.78 22.93 8.44
CA SER A 25 20.05 23.49 8.91
C SER A 25 21.24 22.91 8.15
N LYS A 26 22.25 23.72 7.95
CA LYS A 26 23.49 23.34 7.26
C LYS A 26 24.17 22.13 7.89
N GLY A 27 24.14 22.04 9.22
CA GLY A 27 24.68 20.89 9.95
C GLY A 27 23.94 19.59 9.68
N TYR A 28 22.62 19.65 9.58
CA TYR A 28 21.79 18.50 9.27
C TYR A 28 22.07 17.99 7.85
N VAL A 29 22.18 18.88 6.88
CA VAL A 29 22.53 18.53 5.50
C VAL A 29 23.89 17.82 5.45
N ARG A 30 24.91 18.43 6.08
CA ARG A 30 26.27 17.92 6.07
C ARG A 30 26.44 16.59 6.79
N ASN A 31 25.76 16.42 7.91
CA ASN A 31 25.96 15.27 8.80
C ASN A 31 25.01 14.10 8.52
N PHE A 32 23.85 14.36 7.94
CA PHE A 32 22.82 13.34 7.73
C PHE A 32 22.42 13.15 6.27
N LEU A 33 22.03 14.22 5.60
CA LEU A 33 21.47 14.11 4.23
C LEU A 33 22.54 13.82 3.16
N GLU A 34 23.65 14.58 3.16
CA GLU A 34 24.73 14.38 2.19
C GLU A 34 25.42 13.02 2.31
N PRO A 35 25.88 12.60 3.50
CA PRO A 35 26.58 11.32 3.63
C PRO A 35 25.73 10.11 3.24
N ARG A 36 24.44 10.21 3.36
CA ARG A 36 23.48 9.15 2.99
C ARG A 36 22.95 9.29 1.58
N GLY A 37 23.28 10.35 0.87
CA GLY A 37 22.76 10.61 -0.48
C GLY A 37 21.26 10.83 -0.54
N LEU A 38 20.67 11.35 0.53
CA LEU A 38 19.20 11.53 0.63
C LEU A 38 18.72 12.85 0.05
N ALA A 39 19.59 13.85 -0.09
CA ALA A 39 19.25 15.16 -0.60
C ALA A 39 20.45 15.80 -1.32
N PHE A 40 20.18 16.80 -2.12
CA PHE A 40 21.18 17.60 -2.80
C PHE A 40 20.79 19.09 -2.76
N ALA A 41 21.77 19.98 -3.01
CA ALA A 41 21.54 21.42 -2.96
C ALA A 41 20.52 21.87 -4.00
N ALA A 42 19.61 22.77 -3.60
CA ALA A 42 18.59 23.32 -4.48
C ALA A 42 19.18 24.39 -5.40
N THR A 43 19.60 24.01 -6.59
CA THR A 43 19.98 24.91 -7.67
C THR A 43 18.78 25.10 -8.62
N ASP A 44 18.83 26.11 -9.51
CA ASP A 44 17.74 26.37 -10.45
C ASP A 44 17.42 25.14 -11.33
N GLY A 45 18.44 24.49 -11.86
CA GLY A 45 18.28 23.26 -12.63
C GLY A 45 17.73 22.10 -11.79
N ALA A 46 18.20 21.99 -10.54
CA ALA A 46 17.74 20.97 -9.62
C ALA A 46 16.28 21.20 -9.20
N ILE A 47 15.86 22.44 -9.01
CA ILE A 47 14.46 22.80 -8.72
C ILE A 47 13.54 22.40 -9.88
N ALA A 48 13.95 22.65 -11.12
CA ALA A 48 13.20 22.22 -12.30
C ALA A 48 13.08 20.70 -12.38
N GLN A 49 14.16 19.97 -12.08
CA GLN A 49 14.16 18.51 -12.03
C GLN A 49 13.26 17.97 -10.91
N ALA A 50 13.29 18.60 -9.74
CA ALA A 50 12.41 18.24 -8.63
C ALA A 50 10.93 18.44 -8.99
N GLY A 51 10.59 19.50 -9.69
CA GLY A 51 9.23 19.73 -10.20
C GLY A 51 8.78 18.61 -11.15
N ALA A 52 9.65 18.13 -12.04
CA ALA A 52 9.36 17.02 -12.93
C ALA A 52 9.17 15.70 -12.13
N MET A 53 10.01 15.45 -11.13
CA MET A 53 9.88 14.28 -10.26
C MET A 53 8.57 14.30 -9.46
N ARG A 54 8.16 15.45 -8.95
CA ARG A 54 6.88 15.63 -8.26
C ARG A 54 5.70 15.32 -9.17
N ARG A 55 5.68 15.88 -10.36
CA ARG A 55 4.62 15.60 -11.34
C ARG A 55 4.53 14.13 -11.69
N SER A 56 5.67 13.47 -11.90
CA SER A 56 5.72 12.04 -12.19
C SER A 56 5.17 11.21 -11.02
N ARG A 57 5.55 11.56 -9.79
CA ARG A 57 5.03 10.91 -8.59
C ARG A 57 3.53 11.08 -8.45
N ASP A 58 3.03 12.32 -8.60
CA ASP A 58 1.63 12.64 -8.44
C ASP A 58 0.77 11.95 -9.51
N LEU A 59 1.25 11.85 -10.74
CA LEU A 59 0.59 11.11 -11.81
C LEU A 59 0.53 9.61 -11.50
N LYS A 60 1.61 9.03 -11.00
CA LYS A 60 1.65 7.63 -10.61
C LYS A 60 0.69 7.35 -9.46
N ASP A 61 0.72 8.20 -8.43
CA ASP A 61 -0.16 8.08 -7.27
C ASP A 61 -1.64 8.17 -7.67
N ALA A 62 -1.99 9.13 -8.54
CA ALA A 62 -3.35 9.27 -9.05
C ALA A 62 -3.79 8.03 -9.85
N LYS A 63 -2.89 7.46 -10.66
CA LYS A 63 -3.14 6.23 -11.42
C LYS A 63 -3.35 5.03 -10.51
N ASP A 64 -2.49 4.87 -9.51
CA ASP A 64 -2.57 3.78 -8.54
C ASP A 64 -3.88 3.87 -7.74
N ARG A 65 -4.25 5.08 -7.33
CA ARG A 65 -5.51 5.35 -6.65
C ARG A 65 -6.72 5.01 -7.53
N GLU A 66 -6.74 5.45 -8.78
CA GLU A 66 -7.81 5.16 -9.73
C GLU A 66 -7.97 3.65 -9.94
N SER A 67 -6.86 2.94 -10.13
CA SER A 67 -6.87 1.49 -10.26
C SER A 67 -7.41 0.80 -9.00
N ALA A 68 -7.00 1.26 -7.83
CA ALA A 68 -7.48 0.74 -6.55
C ALA A 68 -8.98 0.99 -6.36
N GLU A 69 -9.49 2.17 -6.71
CA GLU A 69 -10.91 2.48 -6.65
C GLU A 69 -11.73 1.60 -7.61
N ALA A 70 -11.22 1.35 -8.81
CA ALA A 70 -11.87 0.46 -9.77
C ALA A 70 -11.99 -0.98 -9.24
N ILE A 71 -10.91 -1.48 -8.61
CA ILE A 71 -10.91 -2.80 -7.97
C ILE A 71 -11.90 -2.83 -6.80
N ALA A 72 -11.94 -1.79 -5.98
CA ALA A 72 -12.88 -1.68 -4.88
C ALA A 72 -14.33 -1.76 -5.34
N LYS A 73 -14.69 -1.08 -6.42
CA LYS A 73 -16.04 -1.12 -7.00
C LYS A 73 -16.46 -2.51 -7.46
N VAL A 74 -15.50 -3.33 -7.86
CA VAL A 74 -15.76 -4.71 -8.28
C VAL A 74 -15.87 -5.66 -7.08
N LEU A 75 -14.98 -5.49 -6.10
CA LEU A 75 -14.87 -6.42 -4.97
C LEU A 75 -15.86 -6.16 -3.83
N VAL A 76 -16.21 -4.90 -3.56
CA VAL A 76 -17.13 -4.57 -2.46
C VAL A 76 -18.48 -5.28 -2.56
N PRO A 77 -19.17 -5.29 -3.72
CA PRO A 77 -20.44 -6.01 -3.87
C PRO A 77 -20.29 -7.50 -4.08
N LYS A 78 -19.06 -8.00 -4.25
CA LYS A 78 -18.80 -9.40 -4.57
C LYS A 78 -18.41 -10.19 -3.34
N THR A 79 -19.01 -11.38 -3.19
CA THR A 79 -18.63 -12.33 -2.15
C THR A 79 -17.59 -13.30 -2.71
N ILE A 80 -16.46 -13.43 -2.04
CA ILE A 80 -15.39 -14.33 -2.44
C ILE A 80 -15.51 -15.63 -1.65
N GLN A 81 -15.65 -16.74 -2.34
CA GLN A 81 -15.69 -18.05 -1.73
C GLN A 81 -14.27 -18.61 -1.52
N VAL A 82 -13.98 -18.99 -0.30
CA VAL A 82 -12.69 -19.56 0.06
C VAL A 82 -12.91 -21.02 0.50
N PRO A 83 -12.52 -21.99 -0.31
CA PRO A 83 -12.63 -23.39 0.09
C PRO A 83 -11.58 -23.73 1.15
N ALA A 84 -12.02 -24.39 2.21
CA ALA A 84 -11.13 -24.82 3.30
C ALA A 84 -11.56 -26.16 3.84
N LYS A 85 -10.62 -26.92 4.34
CA LYS A 85 -10.90 -28.20 4.99
C LYS A 85 -11.42 -27.94 6.41
N ALA A 86 -12.63 -28.41 6.70
CA ALA A 86 -13.27 -28.25 7.99
C ALA A 86 -13.69 -29.60 8.56
N GLY A 87 -13.72 -29.68 9.90
CA GLY A 87 -14.24 -30.82 10.62
C GLY A 87 -15.77 -30.83 10.69
N PRO A 88 -16.36 -31.89 11.25
CA PRO A 88 -17.83 -32.05 11.33
C PRO A 88 -18.52 -30.97 12.17
N THR A 89 -17.77 -30.25 13.00
CA THR A 89 -18.31 -29.13 13.81
C THR A 89 -18.25 -27.78 13.09
N GLY A 90 -17.77 -27.74 11.82
CA GLY A 90 -17.58 -26.49 11.08
C GLY A 90 -16.28 -25.78 11.40
N ARG A 91 -15.46 -26.33 12.26
CA ARG A 91 -14.16 -25.77 12.61
C ARG A 91 -13.11 -26.16 11.59
N LEU A 92 -12.33 -25.21 11.12
CA LEU A 92 -11.26 -25.48 10.15
C LEU A 92 -10.09 -26.25 10.79
N PHE A 93 -9.46 -27.13 10.03
CA PHE A 93 -8.26 -27.84 10.47
C PHE A 93 -7.03 -26.92 10.51
N GLY A 94 -7.10 -25.76 9.86
CA GLY A 94 -6.10 -24.71 9.89
C GLY A 94 -6.77 -23.35 9.81
N SER A 95 -5.98 -22.28 9.78
CA SER A 95 -6.50 -20.92 9.59
C SER A 95 -6.36 -20.50 8.13
N ILE A 96 -7.30 -19.67 7.67
CA ILE A 96 -7.20 -19.03 6.36
C ILE A 96 -6.25 -17.85 6.48
N THR A 97 -5.28 -17.79 5.57
CA THR A 97 -4.28 -16.74 5.51
C THR A 97 -4.63 -15.72 4.41
N GLU A 98 -3.99 -14.57 4.48
CA GLU A 98 -4.13 -13.52 3.45
C GLU A 98 -3.72 -14.01 2.06
N ALA A 99 -2.78 -14.93 1.99
CA ALA A 99 -2.35 -15.54 0.73
C ALA A 99 -3.46 -16.37 0.06
N GLU A 100 -4.23 -17.10 0.86
CA GLU A 100 -5.37 -17.88 0.36
C GLU A 100 -6.51 -16.97 -0.12
N ILE A 101 -6.74 -15.87 0.58
CA ILE A 101 -7.72 -14.85 0.16
C ILE A 101 -7.29 -14.22 -1.17
N ALA A 102 -6.03 -13.85 -1.30
CA ALA A 102 -5.49 -13.28 -2.54
C ALA A 102 -5.64 -14.26 -3.72
N ALA A 103 -5.37 -15.53 -3.50
CA ALA A 103 -5.54 -16.58 -4.52
C ALA A 103 -7.01 -16.74 -4.92
N ALA A 104 -7.92 -16.73 -3.95
CA ALA A 104 -9.36 -16.85 -4.21
C ALA A 104 -9.88 -15.64 -5.00
N VAL A 105 -9.44 -14.44 -4.68
CA VAL A 105 -9.78 -13.21 -5.41
C VAL A 105 -9.30 -13.29 -6.86
N LEU A 106 -8.08 -13.77 -7.07
CA LEU A 106 -7.52 -13.92 -8.41
C LEU A 106 -8.35 -14.89 -9.26
N VAL A 107 -8.75 -16.02 -8.70
CA VAL A 107 -9.52 -17.04 -9.41
C VAL A 107 -10.96 -16.58 -9.71
N GLN A 108 -11.61 -15.93 -8.76
CA GLN A 108 -13.04 -15.60 -8.86
C GLN A 108 -13.30 -14.23 -9.46
N ALA A 109 -12.50 -13.24 -9.14
CA ALA A 109 -12.64 -11.88 -9.63
C ALA A 109 -11.67 -11.55 -10.77
N ASN A 110 -10.69 -12.41 -11.03
CA ASN A 110 -9.60 -12.20 -11.99
C ASN A 110 -8.82 -10.91 -11.68
N ILE A 111 -8.66 -10.59 -10.40
CA ILE A 111 -7.95 -9.43 -9.91
C ILE A 111 -6.76 -9.91 -9.08
N GLN A 112 -5.58 -9.46 -9.44
CA GLN A 112 -4.37 -9.78 -8.68
C GLN A 112 -4.19 -8.79 -7.54
N ILE A 113 -4.21 -9.29 -6.31
CA ILE A 113 -3.96 -8.52 -5.09
C ILE A 113 -2.82 -9.18 -4.33
N ASP A 114 -1.89 -8.38 -3.82
CA ASP A 114 -0.82 -8.88 -2.98
C ASP A 114 -1.39 -9.21 -1.58
N ARG A 115 -0.91 -10.29 -0.99
CA ARG A 115 -1.27 -10.68 0.38
C ARG A 115 -0.96 -9.58 1.41
N LYS A 116 0.03 -8.74 1.14
CA LYS A 116 0.41 -7.62 2.01
C LYS A 116 -0.66 -6.53 2.06
N ASP A 117 -1.48 -6.44 1.04
CA ASP A 117 -2.56 -5.46 0.93
C ASP A 117 -3.84 -5.94 1.60
N ILE A 118 -3.89 -7.19 2.01
CA ILE A 118 -5.03 -7.79 2.70
C ILE A 118 -4.73 -7.89 4.20
N HIS A 119 -5.65 -7.38 5.00
CA HIS A 119 -5.54 -7.41 6.46
C HIS A 119 -6.72 -8.17 7.06
N LEU A 120 -6.41 -9.11 7.93
CA LEU A 120 -7.40 -9.84 8.75
C LEU A 120 -7.24 -9.40 10.20
N ASP A 121 -8.35 -9.00 10.82
CA ASP A 121 -8.36 -8.66 12.24
C ASP A 121 -8.12 -9.91 13.11
N GLU A 122 -8.70 -11.02 12.70
CA GLU A 122 -8.50 -12.31 13.33
C GLU A 122 -8.34 -13.41 12.28
N HIS A 123 -7.57 -14.43 12.61
CA HIS A 123 -7.46 -15.59 11.77
C HIS A 123 -8.80 -16.32 11.66
N ILE A 124 -9.19 -16.64 10.44
CA ILE A 124 -10.44 -17.36 10.17
C ILE A 124 -10.23 -18.85 10.51
N LYS A 125 -11.00 -19.36 11.46
CA LYS A 125 -10.91 -20.73 11.95
C LYS A 125 -12.19 -21.54 11.79
N GLU A 126 -13.26 -20.90 11.33
CA GLU A 126 -14.57 -21.52 11.19
C GLU A 126 -15.15 -21.22 9.80
N VAL A 127 -16.03 -22.11 9.33
CA VAL A 127 -16.77 -21.87 8.11
C VAL A 127 -17.84 -20.78 8.34
N GLY A 128 -18.18 -20.06 7.28
CA GLY A 128 -19.19 -19.01 7.33
C GLY A 128 -18.70 -17.72 6.67
N THR A 129 -19.46 -16.66 6.93
CA THR A 129 -19.17 -15.35 6.37
C THR A 129 -18.17 -14.60 7.26
N HIS A 130 -17.09 -14.15 6.66
CA HIS A 130 -16.07 -13.35 7.29
C HIS A 130 -15.76 -12.12 6.44
N THR A 131 -15.12 -11.14 7.03
CA THR A 131 -14.73 -9.92 6.34
C THR A 131 -13.22 -9.69 6.49
N ALA A 132 -12.57 -9.41 5.38
CA ALA A 132 -11.18 -8.96 5.35
C ALA A 132 -11.14 -7.52 4.83
N THR A 133 -10.08 -6.80 5.17
CA THR A 133 -9.88 -5.45 4.67
C THR A 133 -8.76 -5.45 3.64
N ALA A 134 -9.04 -4.90 2.46
CA ALA A 134 -8.03 -4.68 1.44
C ALA A 134 -7.62 -3.21 1.41
N ARG A 135 -6.33 -2.97 1.46
CA ARG A 135 -5.74 -1.63 1.36
C ARG A 135 -4.80 -1.59 0.16
N LEU A 136 -5.34 -1.18 -0.97
CA LEU A 136 -4.60 -1.12 -2.23
C LEU A 136 -3.85 0.19 -2.43
N HIS A 137 -4.29 1.24 -1.76
CA HIS A 137 -3.68 2.56 -1.77
C HIS A 137 -3.82 3.18 -0.37
N ALA A 138 -2.97 4.16 -0.04
CA ALA A 138 -3.06 4.84 1.26
C ALA A 138 -4.44 5.45 1.54
N ASP A 139 -5.12 5.91 0.48
CA ASP A 139 -6.45 6.51 0.54
C ASP A 139 -7.58 5.56 0.15
N VAL A 140 -7.27 4.35 -0.31
CA VAL A 140 -8.26 3.37 -0.77
C VAL A 140 -8.18 2.11 0.07
N GLN A 141 -9.16 1.96 0.93
CA GLN A 141 -9.33 0.81 1.81
C GLN A 141 -10.79 0.39 1.78
N PHE A 142 -11.04 -0.90 1.62
CA PHE A 142 -12.39 -1.42 1.51
C PHE A 142 -12.51 -2.83 2.10
N PRO A 143 -13.70 -3.23 2.59
CA PRO A 143 -13.92 -4.58 3.08
C PRO A 143 -14.15 -5.55 1.92
N ILE A 144 -13.62 -6.76 2.06
CA ILE A 144 -13.90 -7.90 1.18
C ILE A 144 -14.74 -8.89 1.96
N THR A 145 -15.91 -9.22 1.46
CA THR A 145 -16.77 -10.25 2.05
C THR A 145 -16.27 -11.62 1.61
N LEU A 146 -15.96 -12.46 2.59
CA LEU A 146 -15.48 -13.81 2.37
C LEU A 146 -16.52 -14.80 2.85
N GLU A 147 -16.76 -15.84 2.05
CA GLU A 147 -17.57 -16.98 2.44
C GLU A 147 -16.66 -18.20 2.49
N VAL A 148 -16.41 -18.70 3.69
CA VAL A 148 -15.60 -19.89 3.89
C VAL A 148 -16.50 -21.11 3.76
N VAL A 149 -16.18 -21.94 2.77
CA VAL A 149 -16.95 -23.16 2.47
C VAL A 149 -16.09 -24.39 2.72
N THR A 150 -16.74 -25.49 3.01
CA THR A 150 -16.05 -26.78 3.15
C THR A 150 -15.56 -27.27 1.79
N ALA A 151 -14.29 -27.59 1.72
CA ALA A 151 -13.70 -28.10 0.51
C ALA A 151 -13.99 -29.59 0.32
#